data_fa8e6284e5e6bbac9b56a99dab8564c0
#
_entry.id   fa8e6284e5e6bbac9b56a99dab8564c0
#
_cell.length_a   1.000
_cell.length_b   1.000
_cell.length_c   1.000
_cell.angle_alpha   90.00
_cell.angle_beta   90.00
_cell.angle_gamma   90.00
#
_symmetry.space_group_name_H-M   'P 1'
#
loop_
_entity.id
_entity.type
_entity.pdbx_description
1 polymer ?
#
loop_
_entity_poly.entity_id
_entity_poly.type
_entity_poly.pdbx_seq_one_letter_code
_entity_poly.pdbx_strand_id
1 'polypeptide(L)'
;MLSRQGIDYDSLVKEDRVHVSLYTDPSIFTDEMEKIFNRGWVYVGHQGEVPRRGDFRLKRIGLQPVIMVRDQDGQVQLLFNRCRHRGATVCQEENGNARSFRCMYHGWTYLLNGELTGVPSIERYGADFKRNELGLLKVPRVSDYRGFIFGSLRPTGTTLDQHLGRARDEIDLFVGLSDADDVEVVSGVHKYSYQGNWKLAAENSMDGYHPSIVHASFAQALIDKITHVPTPEQHRIDRNFAAFRGNTKDFGNGHVMLDYKLRIYDALNGDPSPAVSAVTPRGQANLDELIRRLGPERAANLLREGGTHTFIFPNLILIGIQMRVLQPISADRTEVCLYPTLLKWLTPEVNAIRLRSHEAFFGSASFGGPDDSEIFERVQDGCSAKIEPWQIIGRGLHDERHEDGMIIGDLSDEVTQRGIWRHWKKLMTQGSTASGAGRKRTVSAIALKRGARR
;
A
#
# COMPACT_ATOMS: atom_id res chain seq x y z
N MET A 1 -18.18 21.66 24.46
CA MET A 1 -17.65 21.17 23.18
C MET A 1 -17.17 22.38 22.39
N LEU A 2 -15.86 22.62 22.37
CA LEU A 2 -15.26 23.69 21.58
C LEU A 2 -15.50 23.35 20.12
N SER A 3 -16.03 24.31 19.34
CA SER A 3 -16.17 24.19 17.89
C SER A 3 -14.78 23.94 17.29
N ARG A 4 -14.54 22.77 16.69
CA ARG A 4 -13.36 22.56 15.85
C ARG A 4 -13.48 23.56 14.69
N GLN A 5 -12.72 24.67 14.75
CA GLN A 5 -12.40 25.41 13.53
C GLN A 5 -11.73 24.42 12.60
N GLY A 6 -12.29 24.24 11.39
CA GLY A 6 -11.76 23.28 10.43
C GLY A 6 -10.33 23.64 10.06
N ILE A 7 -9.46 22.64 9.98
CA ILE A 7 -8.08 22.80 9.49
C ILE A 7 -8.13 23.27 8.03
N ASP A 8 -7.42 24.33 7.71
CA ASP A 8 -7.28 24.82 6.33
C ASP A 8 -6.21 23.98 5.58
N TYR A 9 -6.62 22.84 5.05
CA TYR A 9 -5.75 21.95 4.30
C TYR A 9 -5.22 22.57 3.01
N ASP A 10 -5.93 23.55 2.45
CA ASP A 10 -5.49 24.22 1.22
C ASP A 10 -4.22 25.03 1.42
N SER A 11 -4.07 25.65 2.60
CA SER A 11 -2.90 26.43 2.95
C SER A 11 -1.67 25.58 3.28
N LEU A 12 -1.85 24.30 3.69
CA LEU A 12 -0.77 23.43 4.16
C LEU A 12 0.00 22.70 3.03
N VAL A 13 -0.55 22.65 1.83
CA VAL A 13 0.08 22.03 0.66
C VAL A 13 0.20 23.08 -0.44
N LYS A 14 1.43 23.48 -0.75
CA LYS A 14 1.79 24.35 -1.88
C LYS A 14 2.30 23.50 -3.04
N GLU A 15 2.56 24.13 -4.15
CA GLU A 15 3.07 23.43 -5.33
C GLU A 15 4.49 22.91 -5.12
N ASP A 16 5.31 23.66 -4.39
CA ASP A 16 6.73 23.41 -4.18
C ASP A 16 7.10 22.99 -2.75
N ARG A 17 6.12 22.95 -1.82
CA ARG A 17 6.37 22.66 -0.40
C ARG A 17 5.15 22.17 0.35
N VAL A 18 5.39 21.46 1.45
CA VAL A 18 4.36 20.96 2.37
C VAL A 18 4.68 21.36 3.80
N HIS A 19 3.64 21.61 4.60
CA HIS A 19 3.81 22.03 5.99
C HIS A 19 4.08 20.82 6.90
N VAL A 20 5.04 20.93 7.85
CA VAL A 20 5.45 19.83 8.74
C VAL A 20 4.32 19.28 9.62
N SER A 21 3.27 20.07 9.90
CA SER A 21 2.10 19.58 10.64
C SER A 21 1.40 18.41 9.96
N LEU A 22 1.56 18.25 8.64
CA LEU A 22 1.01 17.14 7.88
C LEU A 22 1.58 15.78 8.34
N TYR A 23 2.76 15.79 8.97
CA TYR A 23 3.39 14.59 9.49
C TYR A 23 3.24 14.45 11.02
N THR A 24 2.97 15.55 11.74
CA THR A 24 3.06 15.58 13.20
C THR A 24 1.73 15.81 13.93
N ASP A 25 0.69 16.30 13.25
CA ASP A 25 -0.57 16.65 13.92
C ASP A 25 -1.53 15.45 14.00
N PRO A 26 -1.86 14.94 15.22
CA PRO A 26 -2.80 13.82 15.38
C PRO A 26 -4.22 14.12 14.85
N SER A 27 -4.62 15.40 14.77
CA SER A 27 -5.93 15.78 14.25
C SER A 27 -5.96 15.60 12.72
N ILE A 28 -4.86 15.94 12.04
CA ILE A 28 -4.70 15.69 10.60
C ILE A 28 -4.72 14.19 10.33
N PHE A 29 -3.98 13.40 11.11
CA PHE A 29 -4.01 11.95 11.02
C PHE A 29 -5.42 11.38 11.18
N THR A 30 -6.18 11.87 12.17
CA THR A 30 -7.58 11.45 12.38
C THR A 30 -8.44 11.74 11.15
N ASP A 31 -8.26 12.92 10.55
CA ASP A 31 -8.99 13.30 9.34
C ASP A 31 -8.55 12.49 8.11
N GLU A 32 -7.26 12.11 8.01
CA GLU A 32 -6.78 11.18 6.98
C GLU A 32 -7.47 9.81 7.08
N MET A 33 -7.57 9.26 8.29
CA MET A 33 -8.29 8.00 8.50
C MET A 33 -9.74 8.13 8.05
N GLU A 34 -10.41 9.23 8.37
CA GLU A 34 -11.82 9.46 8.01
C GLU A 34 -12.00 9.73 6.52
N LYS A 35 -11.17 10.61 5.92
CA LYS A 35 -11.38 11.13 4.57
C LYS A 35 -10.71 10.29 3.48
N ILE A 36 -9.59 9.65 3.79
CA ILE A 36 -8.79 8.85 2.86
C ILE A 36 -9.11 7.37 3.06
N PHE A 37 -8.72 6.80 4.21
CA PHE A 37 -8.79 5.35 4.44
C PHE A 37 -10.21 4.82 4.60
N ASN A 38 -11.12 5.57 5.25
CA ASN A 38 -12.51 5.15 5.41
C ASN A 38 -13.39 5.46 4.19
N ARG A 39 -12.91 6.25 3.22
CA ARG A 39 -13.72 6.65 2.06
C ARG A 39 -13.20 6.12 0.73
N GLY A 40 -11.89 5.98 0.60
CA GLY A 40 -11.23 5.51 -0.60
C GLY A 40 -11.25 4.00 -0.76
N TRP A 41 -10.63 3.51 -1.81
CA TRP A 41 -10.23 2.14 -1.95
C TRP A 41 -8.88 1.93 -1.27
N VAL A 42 -8.80 0.94 -0.41
CA VAL A 42 -7.59 0.58 0.35
C VAL A 42 -7.22 -0.85 -0.02
N TYR A 43 -5.98 -1.09 -0.36
CA TYR A 43 -5.49 -2.45 -0.56
C TYR A 43 -5.50 -3.22 0.77
N VAL A 44 -6.07 -4.41 0.75
CA VAL A 44 -6.25 -5.25 1.95
C VAL A 44 -5.36 -6.48 1.91
N GLY A 45 -5.24 -7.12 0.76
CA GLY A 45 -4.44 -8.33 0.61
C GLY A 45 -4.56 -8.93 -0.78
N HIS A 46 -3.83 -10.01 -1.02
CA HIS A 46 -3.88 -10.77 -2.27
C HIS A 46 -4.66 -12.08 -2.08
N GLN A 47 -5.45 -12.47 -3.09
CA GLN A 47 -6.24 -13.72 -3.01
C GLN A 47 -5.38 -14.97 -2.74
N GLY A 48 -4.12 -14.96 -3.16
CA GLY A 48 -3.16 -16.01 -2.89
C GLY A 48 -2.80 -16.19 -1.41
N GLU A 49 -3.14 -15.24 -0.55
CA GLU A 49 -2.97 -15.37 0.91
C GLU A 49 -4.04 -16.26 1.55
N VAL A 50 -5.16 -16.48 0.85
CA VAL A 50 -6.30 -17.32 1.30
C VAL A 50 -6.72 -18.26 0.17
N PRO A 51 -5.83 -19.19 -0.28
CA PRO A 51 -6.06 -20.00 -1.48
C PRO A 51 -7.16 -21.03 -1.33
N ARG A 52 -7.41 -21.53 -0.10
CA ARG A 52 -8.35 -22.63 0.16
C ARG A 52 -9.55 -22.12 0.97
N ARG A 53 -10.68 -22.80 0.86
CA ARG A 53 -11.86 -22.58 1.71
C ARG A 53 -11.48 -22.65 3.20
N GLY A 54 -11.91 -21.68 3.95
CA GLY A 54 -11.59 -21.53 5.36
C GLY A 54 -10.29 -20.77 5.66
N ASP A 55 -9.39 -20.61 4.69
CA ASP A 55 -8.18 -19.83 4.91
C ASP A 55 -8.55 -18.37 5.21
N PHE A 56 -7.90 -17.82 6.22
CA PHE A 56 -8.13 -16.43 6.65
C PHE A 56 -6.83 -15.71 6.99
N ARG A 57 -6.90 -14.37 6.93
CA ARG A 57 -5.85 -13.43 7.37
C ARG A 57 -6.47 -12.28 8.14
N LEU A 58 -5.86 -11.88 9.25
CA LEU A 58 -6.19 -10.62 9.88
C LEU A 58 -5.55 -9.47 9.08
N LYS A 59 -6.34 -8.49 8.77
CA LYS A 59 -5.97 -7.32 7.97
C LYS A 59 -6.55 -6.05 8.60
N ARG A 60 -6.26 -4.91 7.99
CA ARG A 60 -6.84 -3.61 8.38
C ARG A 60 -7.22 -2.79 7.16
N ILE A 61 -8.23 -1.95 7.31
CA ILE A 61 -8.54 -0.84 6.41
C ILE A 61 -8.40 0.43 7.25
N GLY A 62 -7.32 1.18 7.06
CA GLY A 62 -6.92 2.21 8.00
C GLY A 62 -6.76 1.60 9.41
N LEU A 63 -7.50 2.12 10.39
CA LEU A 63 -7.50 1.59 11.75
C LEU A 63 -8.55 0.49 12.00
N GLN A 64 -9.38 0.14 11.01
CA GLN A 64 -10.47 -0.83 11.17
C GLN A 64 -9.94 -2.27 11.02
N PRO A 65 -10.04 -3.12 12.06
CA PRO A 65 -9.63 -4.52 11.95
C PRO A 65 -10.64 -5.31 11.11
N VAL A 66 -10.14 -6.04 10.12
CA VAL A 66 -10.94 -6.89 9.24
C VAL A 66 -10.34 -8.31 9.15
N ILE A 67 -11.22 -9.29 8.90
CA ILE A 67 -10.84 -10.65 8.56
C ILE A 67 -11.02 -10.79 7.05
N MET A 68 -9.95 -11.04 6.32
CA MET A 68 -10.00 -11.50 4.94
C MET A 68 -10.09 -13.02 4.97
N VAL A 69 -11.14 -13.60 4.44
CA VAL A 69 -11.39 -15.04 4.50
C VAL A 69 -11.98 -15.55 3.20
N ARG A 70 -11.55 -16.75 2.77
CA ARG A 70 -12.22 -17.46 1.69
C ARG A 70 -13.34 -18.30 2.28
N ASP A 71 -14.56 -17.94 1.96
CA ASP A 71 -15.76 -18.61 2.51
C ASP A 71 -16.00 -20.00 1.91
N GLN A 72 -17.10 -20.63 2.33
CA GLN A 72 -17.49 -21.96 1.88
C GLN A 72 -17.88 -22.01 0.40
N ASP A 73 -18.26 -20.89 -0.19
CA ASP A 73 -18.61 -20.79 -1.62
C ASP A 73 -17.38 -20.43 -2.49
N GLY A 74 -16.21 -20.30 -1.85
CA GLY A 74 -14.95 -19.96 -2.49
C GLY A 74 -14.76 -18.47 -2.77
N GLN A 75 -15.64 -17.61 -2.23
CA GLN A 75 -15.56 -16.16 -2.38
C GLN A 75 -14.68 -15.55 -1.29
N VAL A 76 -13.90 -14.53 -1.63
CA VAL A 76 -13.15 -13.76 -0.64
C VAL A 76 -14.08 -12.75 0.02
N GLN A 77 -14.25 -12.88 1.34
CA GLN A 77 -15.02 -11.96 2.16
C GLN A 77 -14.07 -11.06 2.97
N LEU A 78 -14.48 -9.81 3.17
CA LEU A 78 -13.87 -8.90 4.14
C LEU A 78 -14.90 -8.60 5.24
N LEU A 79 -14.66 -9.15 6.43
CA LEU A 79 -15.57 -9.04 7.57
C LEU A 79 -14.91 -8.17 8.64
N PHE A 80 -15.65 -7.24 9.25
CA PHE A 80 -15.13 -6.53 10.42
C PHE A 80 -14.87 -7.51 11.56
N ASN A 81 -13.67 -7.50 12.10
CA ASN A 81 -13.28 -8.35 13.23
C ASN A 81 -13.85 -7.84 14.55
N ARG A 82 -15.18 -7.77 14.64
CA ARG A 82 -15.89 -7.24 15.80
C ARG A 82 -17.21 -7.95 16.03
N CYS A 83 -17.32 -8.66 17.15
CA CYS A 83 -18.55 -9.34 17.55
C CYS A 83 -19.72 -8.35 17.68
N ARG A 84 -20.87 -8.73 17.11
CA ARG A 84 -22.09 -7.90 17.13
C ARG A 84 -22.74 -7.83 18.51
N HIS A 85 -22.37 -8.73 19.44
CA HIS A 85 -22.89 -8.70 20.80
C HIS A 85 -22.30 -7.51 21.59
N ARG A 86 -21.04 -7.57 21.98
CA ARG A 86 -20.37 -6.58 22.86
C ARG A 86 -19.01 -6.12 22.32
N GLY A 87 -18.78 -6.29 21.05
CA GLY A 87 -17.65 -5.66 20.35
C GLY A 87 -16.27 -6.32 20.50
N ALA A 88 -16.16 -7.47 21.17
CA ALA A 88 -14.89 -8.20 21.22
C ALA A 88 -14.45 -8.66 19.83
N THR A 89 -13.14 -8.71 19.57
CA THR A 89 -12.59 -9.35 18.36
C THR A 89 -12.97 -10.83 18.34
N VAL A 90 -13.39 -11.34 17.19
CA VAL A 90 -13.82 -12.75 17.05
C VAL A 90 -12.69 -13.66 16.60
N CYS A 91 -11.71 -13.12 15.89
CA CYS A 91 -10.50 -13.79 15.47
C CYS A 91 -9.28 -13.05 16.03
N GLN A 92 -8.34 -13.80 16.62
CA GLN A 92 -7.11 -13.26 17.23
C GLN A 92 -5.85 -13.76 16.52
N GLU A 93 -5.94 -14.90 15.83
CA GLU A 93 -4.84 -15.46 15.08
C GLU A 93 -4.59 -14.67 13.79
N GLU A 94 -3.35 -14.35 13.50
CA GLU A 94 -2.98 -13.57 12.29
C GLU A 94 -3.39 -14.27 11.00
N ASN A 95 -3.37 -15.60 11.01
CA ASN A 95 -3.74 -16.44 9.86
C ASN A 95 -4.12 -17.84 10.32
N GLY A 96 -4.80 -18.57 9.45
CA GLY A 96 -5.17 -19.96 9.72
C GLY A 96 -6.21 -20.46 8.75
N ASN A 97 -6.81 -21.61 9.09
CA ASN A 97 -7.95 -22.17 8.40
C ASN A 97 -9.04 -22.50 9.43
N ALA A 98 -10.24 -21.98 9.21
CA ALA A 98 -11.36 -22.12 10.11
C ALA A 98 -12.63 -22.56 9.36
N ARG A 99 -13.57 -23.17 10.09
CA ARG A 99 -14.93 -23.46 9.58
C ARG A 99 -15.94 -22.38 10.02
N SER A 100 -15.61 -21.68 11.10
CA SER A 100 -16.43 -20.60 11.68
C SER A 100 -15.58 -19.78 12.64
N PHE A 101 -16.03 -18.59 12.98
CA PHE A 101 -15.40 -17.71 13.97
C PHE A 101 -16.27 -17.67 15.23
N ARG A 102 -15.72 -18.10 16.37
CA ARG A 102 -16.41 -18.09 17.66
C ARG A 102 -15.84 -17.00 18.55
N CYS A 103 -16.71 -16.10 18.97
CA CYS A 103 -16.32 -15.05 19.93
C CYS A 103 -16.01 -15.67 21.28
N MET A 104 -14.81 -15.44 21.79
CA MET A 104 -14.32 -16.00 23.06
C MET A 104 -15.01 -15.42 24.29
N TYR A 105 -15.74 -14.27 24.12
CA TYR A 105 -16.41 -13.62 25.25
C TYR A 105 -17.71 -14.34 25.66
N HIS A 106 -18.64 -14.59 24.71
CA HIS A 106 -19.93 -15.21 25.02
C HIS A 106 -20.33 -16.33 24.05
N GLY A 107 -19.39 -16.84 23.25
CA GLY A 107 -19.62 -17.97 22.38
C GLY A 107 -20.45 -17.71 21.12
N TRP A 108 -20.77 -16.44 20.79
CA TRP A 108 -21.44 -16.15 19.53
C TRP A 108 -20.59 -16.64 18.36
N THR A 109 -21.21 -17.43 17.48
CA THR A 109 -20.48 -18.13 16.41
C THR A 109 -20.98 -17.65 15.06
N TYR A 110 -20.05 -17.31 14.17
CA TYR A 110 -20.30 -16.78 12.85
C TYR A 110 -19.72 -17.69 11.78
N LEU A 111 -20.45 -17.90 10.70
CA LEU A 111 -19.94 -18.57 9.51
C LEU A 111 -18.89 -17.68 8.80
N LEU A 112 -18.18 -18.26 7.83
CA LEU A 112 -17.14 -17.55 7.08
C LEU A 112 -17.68 -16.45 6.17
N ASN A 113 -18.96 -16.52 5.82
CA ASN A 113 -19.69 -15.44 5.11
C ASN A 113 -20.21 -14.34 6.04
N GLY A 114 -19.95 -14.45 7.36
CA GLY A 114 -20.33 -13.48 8.38
C GLY A 114 -21.68 -13.77 9.06
N GLU A 115 -22.47 -14.74 8.63
CA GLU A 115 -23.76 -15.06 9.22
C GLU A 115 -23.65 -15.54 10.67
N LEU A 116 -24.50 -15.04 11.56
CA LEU A 116 -24.57 -15.51 12.95
C LEU A 116 -25.33 -16.83 13.00
N THR A 117 -24.63 -17.91 13.36
CA THR A 117 -25.21 -19.26 13.39
C THR A 117 -25.43 -19.81 14.82
N GLY A 118 -24.63 -19.38 15.79
CA GLY A 118 -24.70 -19.86 17.17
C GLY A 118 -24.80 -18.74 18.20
N VAL A 119 -25.81 -18.82 19.07
CA VAL A 119 -25.99 -17.91 20.23
C VAL A 119 -26.32 -18.79 21.43
N PRO A 120 -25.40 -18.89 22.43
CA PRO A 120 -25.69 -19.64 23.64
C PRO A 120 -26.93 -19.11 24.37
N SER A 121 -27.81 -19.98 24.82
CA SER A 121 -29.05 -19.64 25.53
C SER A 121 -29.90 -18.62 24.78
N ILE A 122 -30.06 -18.83 23.49
CA ILE A 122 -30.79 -17.89 22.59
C ILE A 122 -32.22 -17.61 23.07
N GLU A 123 -32.84 -18.58 23.77
CA GLU A 123 -34.17 -18.46 24.35
C GLU A 123 -34.29 -17.35 25.41
N ARG A 124 -33.18 -16.87 25.95
CA ARG A 124 -33.14 -15.74 26.90
C ARG A 124 -33.29 -14.37 26.24
N TYR A 125 -33.15 -14.35 24.92
CA TYR A 125 -33.40 -13.15 24.12
C TYR A 125 -34.85 -13.09 23.68
N GLY A 126 -35.77 -12.54 24.00
CA GLY A 126 -37.18 -12.50 23.61
C GLY A 126 -37.48 -12.78 22.13
N ALA A 127 -38.76 -12.84 21.79
CA ALA A 127 -39.24 -13.21 20.45
C ALA A 127 -38.78 -12.24 19.35
N ASP A 128 -38.44 -11.00 19.69
CA ASP A 128 -38.00 -9.97 18.75
C ASP A 128 -36.47 -10.07 18.39
N PHE A 129 -35.77 -11.06 18.92
CA PHE A 129 -34.35 -11.26 18.62
C PHE A 129 -34.12 -11.73 17.17
N LYS A 130 -33.65 -10.83 16.33
CA LYS A 130 -33.44 -11.08 14.90
C LYS A 130 -32.00 -11.53 14.64
N ARG A 131 -31.73 -12.81 14.84
CA ARG A 131 -30.40 -13.40 14.63
C ARG A 131 -29.81 -13.09 13.24
N ASN A 132 -30.62 -13.10 12.19
CA ASN A 132 -30.25 -12.83 10.81
C ASN A 132 -29.73 -11.41 10.56
N GLU A 133 -30.05 -10.46 11.43
CA GLU A 133 -29.56 -9.07 11.35
C GLU A 133 -28.26 -8.85 12.14
N LEU A 134 -27.79 -9.87 12.86
CA LEU A 134 -26.68 -9.79 13.80
C LEU A 134 -25.42 -10.55 13.33
N GLY A 135 -25.28 -10.79 12.03
CA GLY A 135 -24.04 -11.27 11.42
C GLY A 135 -22.88 -10.27 11.55
N LEU A 136 -21.64 -10.72 11.37
CA LEU A 136 -20.50 -9.82 11.26
C LEU A 136 -20.76 -8.81 10.14
N LEU A 137 -20.42 -7.54 10.38
CA LEU A 137 -20.53 -6.54 9.34
C LEU A 137 -19.52 -6.87 8.22
N LYS A 138 -19.99 -6.77 6.98
CA LYS A 138 -19.16 -6.88 5.80
C LYS A 138 -18.60 -5.50 5.43
N VAL A 139 -17.39 -5.47 4.87
CA VAL A 139 -16.90 -4.26 4.20
C VAL A 139 -17.86 -3.94 3.05
N PRO A 140 -18.42 -2.72 2.99
CA PRO A 140 -19.52 -2.39 2.07
C PRO A 140 -19.21 -2.61 0.60
N ARG A 141 -17.98 -2.36 0.18
CA ARG A 141 -17.51 -2.65 -1.18
C ARG A 141 -16.18 -3.38 -1.14
N VAL A 142 -16.14 -4.52 -1.79
CA VAL A 142 -14.94 -5.32 -2.01
C VAL A 142 -14.82 -5.55 -3.50
N SER A 143 -13.65 -5.35 -4.06
CA SER A 143 -13.37 -5.64 -5.46
C SER A 143 -11.95 -6.12 -5.58
N ASP A 144 -11.70 -6.95 -6.58
CA ASP A 144 -10.35 -7.39 -6.92
C ASP A 144 -9.92 -6.88 -8.29
N TYR A 145 -8.62 -6.75 -8.45
CA TYR A 145 -7.96 -6.59 -9.74
C TYR A 145 -6.73 -7.50 -9.76
N ARG A 146 -6.72 -8.49 -10.65
CA ARG A 146 -5.61 -9.45 -10.79
C ARG A 146 -5.24 -10.14 -9.47
N GLY A 147 -6.22 -10.43 -8.62
CA GLY A 147 -6.03 -11.04 -7.31
C GLY A 147 -5.69 -10.04 -6.17
N PHE A 148 -5.48 -8.78 -6.49
CA PHE A 148 -5.30 -7.72 -5.50
C PHE A 148 -6.65 -7.29 -4.96
N ILE A 149 -6.90 -7.58 -3.68
CA ILE A 149 -8.18 -7.31 -3.02
C ILE A 149 -8.16 -5.91 -2.42
N PHE A 150 -9.13 -5.10 -2.82
CA PHE A 150 -9.35 -3.76 -2.29
C PHE A 150 -10.68 -3.69 -1.55
N GLY A 151 -10.70 -2.94 -0.46
CA GLY A 151 -11.91 -2.66 0.32
C GLY A 151 -12.19 -1.16 0.41
N SER A 152 -13.46 -0.80 0.43
CA SER A 152 -13.91 0.56 0.71
C SER A 152 -15.04 0.54 1.74
N LEU A 153 -14.93 1.38 2.78
CA LEU A 153 -15.90 1.44 3.86
C LEU A 153 -17.15 2.31 3.51
N ARG A 154 -17.14 2.96 2.34
CA ARG A 154 -18.33 3.65 1.83
C ARG A 154 -19.16 2.74 0.93
N PRO A 155 -20.49 2.72 1.09
CA PRO A 155 -21.36 1.91 0.24
C PRO A 155 -21.42 2.40 -1.21
N THR A 156 -21.07 3.66 -1.46
CA THR A 156 -21.09 4.30 -2.78
C THR A 156 -19.83 5.10 -3.04
N GLY A 157 -19.51 5.36 -4.30
CA GLY A 157 -18.34 6.16 -4.73
C GLY A 157 -17.78 5.64 -6.05
N THR A 158 -16.59 6.07 -6.40
CA THR A 158 -15.86 5.62 -7.61
C THR A 158 -15.68 4.11 -7.61
N THR A 159 -15.70 3.49 -8.79
CA THR A 159 -15.36 2.06 -8.95
C THR A 159 -13.86 1.84 -8.68
N LEU A 160 -13.45 0.58 -8.48
CA LEU A 160 -12.03 0.26 -8.36
C LEU A 160 -11.26 0.62 -9.65
N ASP A 161 -11.85 0.35 -10.83
CA ASP A 161 -11.25 0.72 -12.12
C ASP A 161 -11.02 2.23 -12.25
N GLN A 162 -11.99 3.03 -11.82
CA GLN A 162 -11.85 4.50 -11.83
C GLN A 162 -10.79 4.97 -10.82
N HIS A 163 -10.67 4.29 -9.68
CA HIS A 163 -9.64 4.57 -8.70
C HIS A 163 -8.25 4.25 -9.25
N LEU A 164 -8.04 3.04 -9.73
CA LEU A 164 -6.75 2.58 -10.24
C LEU A 164 -6.31 3.34 -11.49
N GLY A 165 -7.24 3.63 -12.42
CA GLY A 165 -6.90 4.31 -13.66
C GLY A 165 -5.73 3.62 -14.39
N ARG A 166 -4.68 4.37 -14.71
CA ARG A 166 -3.45 3.86 -15.37
C ARG A 166 -2.59 2.95 -14.47
N ALA A 167 -2.74 3.03 -13.14
CA ALA A 167 -2.00 2.13 -12.24
C ALA A 167 -2.34 0.64 -12.46
N ARG A 168 -3.42 0.32 -13.18
CA ARG A 168 -3.73 -1.04 -13.62
C ARG A 168 -2.63 -1.64 -14.50
N ASP A 169 -2.08 -0.85 -15.41
CA ASP A 169 -1.04 -1.30 -16.33
C ASP A 169 0.21 -1.74 -15.54
N GLU A 170 0.49 -1.08 -14.42
CA GLU A 170 1.61 -1.42 -13.54
C GLU A 170 1.33 -2.69 -12.70
N ILE A 171 0.08 -2.92 -12.29
CA ILE A 171 -0.32 -4.20 -11.68
C ILE A 171 -0.19 -5.33 -12.71
N ASP A 172 -0.67 -5.14 -13.93
CA ASP A 172 -0.55 -6.13 -15.01
C ASP A 172 0.90 -6.47 -15.29
N LEU A 173 1.78 -5.46 -15.33
CA LEU A 173 3.21 -5.67 -15.50
C LEU A 173 3.82 -6.42 -14.30
N PHE A 174 3.43 -6.06 -13.08
CA PHE A 174 3.94 -6.66 -11.86
C PHE A 174 3.60 -8.16 -11.76
N VAL A 175 2.39 -8.56 -12.12
CA VAL A 175 1.99 -9.98 -12.16
C VAL A 175 2.51 -10.72 -13.41
N GLY A 176 3.27 -10.03 -14.27
CA GLY A 176 3.89 -10.64 -15.44
C GLY A 176 2.92 -10.96 -16.55
N LEU A 177 1.77 -10.25 -16.61
CA LEU A 177 0.68 -10.49 -17.58
C LEU A 177 0.13 -11.94 -17.51
N SER A 178 0.47 -12.65 -16.44
CA SER A 178 -0.02 -13.99 -16.13
C SER A 178 -1.33 -13.92 -15.35
N ASP A 179 -1.96 -15.05 -15.11
CA ASP A 179 -3.16 -15.10 -14.27
C ASP A 179 -2.83 -14.75 -12.81
N ALA A 180 -3.81 -14.23 -12.06
CA ALA A 180 -3.63 -13.83 -10.67
C ALA A 180 -3.12 -14.96 -9.76
N ASP A 181 -3.39 -16.22 -10.12
CA ASP A 181 -2.94 -17.40 -9.40
C ASP A 181 -1.46 -17.73 -9.62
N ASP A 182 -0.80 -17.09 -10.57
CA ASP A 182 0.62 -17.29 -10.85
C ASP A 182 1.55 -16.52 -9.91
N VAL A 183 1.01 -15.58 -9.13
CA VAL A 183 1.77 -14.83 -8.13
C VAL A 183 1.63 -15.51 -6.76
N GLU A 184 2.74 -15.93 -6.18
CA GLU A 184 2.82 -16.41 -4.82
C GLU A 184 3.29 -15.30 -3.88
N VAL A 185 2.49 -15.01 -2.85
CA VAL A 185 2.71 -13.92 -1.88
C VAL A 185 2.85 -14.45 -0.44
N VAL A 186 2.96 -15.77 -0.26
CA VAL A 186 2.96 -16.43 1.06
C VAL A 186 4.29 -17.06 1.44
N SER A 187 5.34 -16.76 0.72
CA SER A 187 6.70 -17.26 1.00
C SER A 187 7.32 -16.71 2.30
N GLY A 188 6.64 -15.79 2.95
CA GLY A 188 7.01 -15.16 4.22
C GLY A 188 6.67 -13.68 4.19
N VAL A 189 6.27 -13.12 5.31
CA VAL A 189 5.99 -11.69 5.45
C VAL A 189 6.97 -11.09 6.43
N HIS A 190 7.76 -10.12 5.99
CA HIS A 190 8.59 -9.33 6.89
C HIS A 190 7.76 -8.17 7.41
N LYS A 191 7.76 -7.96 8.72
CA LYS A 191 7.08 -6.84 9.37
C LYS A 191 8.09 -6.03 10.15
N TYR A 192 8.01 -4.73 10.03
CA TYR A 192 8.72 -3.79 10.90
C TYR A 192 7.86 -2.56 11.15
N SER A 193 8.22 -1.78 12.14
CA SER A 193 7.58 -0.49 12.39
C SER A 193 8.65 0.56 12.65
N TYR A 194 8.37 1.80 12.29
CA TYR A 194 9.20 2.96 12.58
C TYR A 194 8.39 4.04 13.26
N GLN A 195 9.08 4.91 14.01
CA GLN A 195 8.50 6.07 14.69
C GLN A 195 8.41 7.23 13.71
N GLY A 196 7.40 7.19 12.86
CA GLY A 196 7.18 8.21 11.84
C GLY A 196 5.86 8.03 11.11
N ASN A 197 5.46 9.11 10.42
CA ASN A 197 4.22 9.18 9.67
C ASN A 197 4.26 8.27 8.43
N TRP A 198 3.12 7.67 8.07
CA TRP A 198 3.00 6.75 6.94
C TRP A 198 3.39 7.37 5.59
N LYS A 199 3.23 8.69 5.45
CA LYS A 199 3.57 9.41 4.22
C LYS A 199 5.07 9.42 3.93
N LEU A 200 5.92 9.35 4.97
CA LEU A 200 7.38 9.29 4.80
C LEU A 200 7.81 8.07 3.99
N ALA A 201 7.27 6.89 4.31
CA ALA A 201 7.54 5.69 3.53
C ALA A 201 6.92 5.71 2.13
N ALA A 202 5.76 6.36 1.96
CA ALA A 202 5.12 6.52 0.65
C ALA A 202 5.97 7.40 -0.26
N GLU A 203 6.46 8.53 0.24
CA GLU A 203 7.30 9.48 -0.49
C GLU A 203 8.68 8.89 -0.81
N ASN A 204 9.36 8.30 0.18
CA ASN A 204 10.69 7.70 0.01
C ASN A 204 10.68 6.55 -1.01
N SER A 205 9.66 5.70 -0.97
CA SER A 205 9.57 4.58 -1.91
C SER A 205 9.45 5.03 -3.38
N MET A 206 9.09 6.29 -3.60
CA MET A 206 8.92 6.92 -4.91
C MET A 206 9.95 8.02 -5.16
N ASP A 207 11.04 8.02 -4.42
CA ASP A 207 12.10 9.01 -4.50
C ASP A 207 13.36 8.41 -5.17
N GLY A 208 13.71 8.90 -6.35
CA GLY A 208 14.93 8.51 -7.07
C GLY A 208 16.16 9.35 -6.69
N TYR A 209 16.04 10.29 -5.74
CA TYR A 209 17.13 11.20 -5.36
C TYR A 209 17.94 10.65 -4.16
N HIS A 210 17.30 10.08 -3.14
CA HIS A 210 17.96 9.60 -1.92
C HIS A 210 18.90 8.38 -2.10
N PRO A 211 18.66 7.41 -3.04
CA PRO A 211 19.36 6.13 -2.98
C PRO A 211 20.89 6.21 -3.05
N SER A 212 21.40 7.20 -3.79
CA SER A 212 22.85 7.40 -3.91
C SER A 212 23.53 7.87 -2.62
N ILE A 213 22.78 8.40 -1.68
CA ILE A 213 23.27 8.94 -0.41
C ILE A 213 22.91 7.99 0.74
N VAL A 214 21.64 7.66 0.90
CA VAL A 214 21.14 6.82 2.01
C VAL A 214 21.68 5.40 1.91
N HIS A 215 21.74 4.82 0.70
CA HIS A 215 22.20 3.45 0.48
C HIS A 215 23.64 3.36 -0.03
N ALA A 216 24.48 4.35 0.23
CA ALA A 216 25.87 4.38 -0.21
C ALA A 216 26.67 3.17 0.32
N SER A 217 26.40 2.72 1.54
CA SER A 217 27.04 1.55 2.14
C SER A 217 26.72 0.25 1.40
N PHE A 218 25.47 0.07 0.99
CA PHE A 218 25.04 -1.07 0.19
C PHE A 218 25.68 -1.03 -1.21
N ALA A 219 25.71 0.13 -1.85
CA ALA A 219 26.37 0.30 -3.14
C ALA A 219 27.85 -0.07 -3.04
N GLN A 220 28.56 0.38 -1.99
CA GLN A 220 29.97 0.03 -1.76
C GLN A 220 30.14 -1.48 -1.53
N ALA A 221 29.28 -2.11 -0.72
CA ALA A 221 29.34 -3.55 -0.49
C ALA A 221 29.12 -4.38 -1.77
N LEU A 222 28.25 -3.91 -2.68
CA LEU A 222 28.09 -4.53 -4.00
C LEU A 222 29.34 -4.37 -4.85
N ILE A 223 29.94 -3.18 -4.87
CA ILE A 223 31.19 -2.89 -5.58
C ILE A 223 32.29 -3.84 -5.06
N ASP A 224 32.50 -3.90 -3.75
CA ASP A 224 33.54 -4.75 -3.12
C ASP A 224 33.33 -6.24 -3.43
N LYS A 225 32.10 -6.70 -3.53
CA LYS A 225 31.75 -8.08 -3.87
C LYS A 225 32.02 -8.40 -5.35
N ILE A 226 31.85 -7.44 -6.23
CA ILE A 226 32.06 -7.57 -7.68
C ILE A 226 33.53 -7.43 -8.02
N THR A 227 34.29 -6.59 -7.33
CA THR A 227 35.69 -6.27 -7.61
C THR A 227 36.68 -7.35 -7.23
N HIS A 228 36.26 -8.47 -6.63
CA HIS A 228 37.13 -9.64 -6.50
C HIS A 228 37.52 -10.29 -7.86
N VAL A 229 36.92 -9.80 -8.98
CA VAL A 229 37.35 -10.16 -10.36
C VAL A 229 37.29 -8.87 -11.21
N PRO A 230 38.33 -8.03 -11.17
CA PRO A 230 38.31 -6.76 -11.87
C PRO A 230 38.44 -6.96 -13.37
N THR A 231 37.36 -6.73 -14.13
CA THR A 231 37.50 -6.41 -15.55
C THR A 231 37.37 -4.88 -15.72
N PRO A 232 38.10 -4.28 -16.72
CA PRO A 232 37.99 -2.84 -16.99
C PRO A 232 36.59 -2.35 -17.25
N GLU A 233 35.66 -3.20 -17.69
CA GLU A 233 34.26 -2.94 -17.94
C GLU A 233 33.42 -2.81 -16.65
N GLN A 234 33.73 -3.58 -15.61
CA GLN A 234 33.07 -3.50 -14.32
C GLN A 234 33.31 -2.16 -13.64
N HIS A 235 34.52 -1.58 -13.74
CA HIS A 235 34.77 -0.21 -13.28
C HIS A 235 33.95 0.87 -13.98
N ARG A 236 33.35 0.61 -15.15
CA ARG A 236 32.44 1.52 -15.85
C ARG A 236 31.04 1.47 -15.30
N ILE A 237 30.59 0.31 -14.83
CA ILE A 237 29.30 0.13 -14.20
C ILE A 237 29.28 0.84 -12.84
N ASP A 238 30.35 0.74 -12.06
CA ASP A 238 30.49 1.25 -10.70
C ASP A 238 30.40 2.79 -10.61
N ARG A 239 30.97 3.50 -11.58
CA ARG A 239 30.90 4.98 -11.62
C ARG A 239 29.53 5.50 -12.07
N ASN A 240 28.67 4.64 -12.59
CA ASN A 240 27.38 5.01 -13.18
C ASN A 240 26.19 4.79 -12.25
N PHE A 241 26.39 4.35 -10.99
CA PHE A 241 25.32 4.43 -10.00
C PHE A 241 24.84 5.90 -9.82
N ALA A 242 25.73 6.87 -10.04
CA ALA A 242 25.41 8.30 -10.11
C ALA A 242 24.67 8.73 -11.38
N ALA A 243 24.58 7.86 -12.40
CA ALA A 243 23.93 8.15 -13.67
C ALA A 243 22.65 7.32 -13.86
N PHE A 244 21.84 7.12 -12.77
CA PHE A 244 20.50 6.56 -12.89
C PHE A 244 19.69 7.44 -13.83
N ARG A 245 19.37 6.92 -15.01
CA ARG A 245 18.42 7.52 -15.92
C ARG A 245 17.07 6.85 -15.75
N GLY A 246 16.03 7.60 -15.89
CA GLY A 246 14.66 7.14 -15.76
C GLY A 246 13.75 8.32 -15.58
N ASN A 247 12.52 8.04 -15.22
CA ASN A 247 11.50 9.07 -15.05
C ASN A 247 10.75 8.88 -13.74
N THR A 248 10.29 9.99 -13.19
CA THR A 248 9.22 10.04 -12.20
C THR A 248 7.92 10.32 -12.92
N LYS A 249 6.83 9.64 -12.54
CA LYS A 249 5.52 9.78 -13.19
C LYS A 249 4.41 9.93 -12.16
N ASP A 250 3.49 10.85 -12.42
CA ASP A 250 2.21 10.98 -11.72
C ASP A 250 1.08 10.55 -12.68
N PHE A 251 0.38 9.47 -12.34
CA PHE A 251 -0.74 8.91 -13.11
C PHE A 251 -2.09 9.55 -12.76
N GLY A 252 -2.11 10.47 -11.79
CA GLY A 252 -3.33 10.95 -11.15
C GLY A 252 -3.83 10.03 -10.04
N ASN A 253 -4.87 10.45 -9.34
CA ASN A 253 -5.44 9.75 -8.19
C ASN A 253 -4.44 9.42 -7.06
N GLY A 254 -3.28 10.11 -7.02
CA GLY A 254 -2.20 9.86 -6.07
C GLY A 254 -1.35 8.62 -6.39
N HIS A 255 -1.57 7.98 -7.53
CA HIS A 255 -0.74 6.90 -8.02
C HIS A 255 0.46 7.46 -8.75
N VAL A 256 1.63 7.02 -8.35
CA VAL A 256 2.90 7.56 -8.85
C VAL A 256 3.92 6.44 -9.04
N MET A 257 4.96 6.71 -9.83
CA MET A 257 5.93 5.70 -10.22
C MET A 257 7.34 6.27 -10.38
N LEU A 258 8.34 5.48 -9.97
CA LEU A 258 9.72 5.58 -10.45
C LEU A 258 9.94 4.59 -11.59
N ASP A 259 10.31 5.09 -12.75
CA ASP A 259 10.53 4.28 -13.95
C ASP A 259 12.00 4.26 -14.33
N TYR A 260 12.69 3.16 -14.01
CA TYR A 260 14.08 2.92 -14.38
C TYR A 260 14.22 2.16 -15.70
N LYS A 261 13.13 1.83 -16.39
CA LYS A 261 13.09 0.92 -17.55
C LYS A 261 14.10 1.30 -18.64
N LEU A 262 14.19 2.58 -18.95
CA LEU A 262 15.09 3.05 -20.01
C LEU A 262 16.53 2.68 -19.76
N ARG A 263 17.00 2.78 -18.53
CA ARG A 263 18.39 2.48 -18.19
C ARG A 263 18.72 1.00 -18.25
N ILE A 264 17.84 0.17 -17.72
CA ILE A 264 18.01 -1.29 -17.75
C ILE A 264 17.96 -1.78 -19.19
N TYR A 265 17.10 -1.19 -20.02
CA TYR A 265 17.01 -1.52 -21.44
C TYR A 265 18.32 -1.18 -22.19
N ASP A 266 18.92 -0.03 -21.93
CA ASP A 266 20.19 0.36 -22.52
C ASP A 266 21.33 -0.56 -22.06
N ALA A 267 21.33 -0.98 -20.80
CA ALA A 267 22.29 -1.93 -20.28
C ALA A 267 22.11 -3.33 -20.88
N LEU A 268 20.89 -3.78 -21.13
CA LEU A 268 20.59 -5.07 -21.77
C LEU A 268 20.95 -5.10 -23.25
N ASN A 269 20.88 -3.98 -23.95
CA ASN A 269 21.24 -3.89 -25.35
C ASN A 269 22.75 -3.76 -25.60
N GLY A 270 23.52 -3.42 -24.56
CA GLY A 270 24.98 -3.24 -24.63
C GLY A 270 25.80 -4.25 -23.86
N ASP A 271 25.25 -4.79 -22.75
CA ASP A 271 25.94 -5.76 -21.86
C ASP A 271 24.94 -6.35 -20.86
N PRO A 272 24.93 -7.67 -20.61
CA PRO A 272 24.00 -8.23 -19.65
C PRO A 272 24.28 -7.68 -18.26
N SER A 273 23.30 -6.96 -17.70
CA SER A 273 23.39 -6.47 -16.32
C SER A 273 23.61 -7.67 -15.35
N PRO A 274 24.28 -7.48 -14.22
CA PRO A 274 24.46 -8.52 -13.21
C PRO A 274 23.14 -9.16 -12.73
N ALA A 275 22.03 -8.43 -12.77
CA ALA A 275 20.70 -8.98 -12.50
C ALA A 275 20.23 -9.98 -13.57
N VAL A 276 20.72 -9.84 -14.81
CA VAL A 276 20.46 -10.76 -15.91
C VAL A 276 21.63 -11.75 -16.10
N SER A 277 22.84 -11.40 -15.69
CA SER A 277 24.03 -12.28 -15.74
C SER A 277 24.02 -13.37 -14.65
N ALA A 278 23.10 -13.35 -13.72
CA ALA A 278 22.66 -14.55 -13.03
C ALA A 278 22.04 -15.57 -14.03
N VAL A 279 22.20 -15.38 -15.31
CA VAL A 279 21.88 -16.27 -16.41
C VAL A 279 22.88 -17.44 -16.40
N THR A 280 22.63 -18.34 -15.46
CA THR A 280 23.02 -19.73 -15.63
C THR A 280 22.37 -20.26 -16.92
N PRO A 281 22.88 -21.30 -17.57
CA PRO A 281 22.21 -21.94 -18.72
C PRO A 281 20.71 -22.20 -18.49
N ARG A 282 20.27 -22.39 -17.24
CA ARG A 282 18.85 -22.50 -16.85
C ARG A 282 18.14 -21.15 -16.89
N GLY A 283 18.82 -20.07 -16.54
CA GLY A 283 18.28 -18.71 -16.67
C GLY A 283 18.03 -18.34 -18.14
N GLN A 284 18.91 -18.74 -19.06
CA GLN A 284 18.71 -18.54 -20.49
C GLN A 284 17.47 -19.29 -20.99
N ALA A 285 17.26 -20.53 -20.57
CA ALA A 285 16.08 -21.29 -20.95
C ALA A 285 14.77 -20.63 -20.45
N ASN A 286 14.79 -20.00 -19.28
CA ASN A 286 13.66 -19.24 -18.76
C ASN A 286 13.44 -17.94 -19.56
N LEU A 287 14.50 -17.26 -19.94
CA LEU A 287 14.44 -16.08 -20.78
C LEU A 287 13.83 -16.44 -22.14
N ASP A 288 14.28 -17.54 -22.76
CA ASP A 288 13.78 -18.02 -24.04
C ASP A 288 12.28 -18.36 -23.95
N GLU A 289 11.87 -19.05 -22.88
CA GLU A 289 10.45 -19.35 -22.62
C GLU A 289 9.62 -18.08 -22.40
N LEU A 290 10.17 -17.12 -21.64
CA LEU A 290 9.53 -15.85 -21.40
C LEU A 290 9.36 -15.04 -22.70
N ILE A 291 10.41 -14.97 -23.52
CA ILE A 291 10.38 -14.34 -24.84
C ILE A 291 9.36 -15.02 -25.74
N ARG A 292 9.32 -16.35 -25.72
CA ARG A 292 8.35 -17.12 -26.50
C ARG A 292 6.90 -16.83 -26.10
N ARG A 293 6.61 -16.68 -24.79
CA ARG A 293 5.25 -16.41 -24.26
C ARG A 293 4.81 -14.98 -24.46
N LEU A 294 5.69 -14.02 -24.24
CA LEU A 294 5.35 -12.61 -24.08
C LEU A 294 5.90 -11.71 -25.18
N GLY A 295 6.82 -12.22 -26.00
CA GLY A 295 7.63 -11.42 -26.89
C GLY A 295 8.83 -10.77 -26.17
N PRO A 296 9.85 -10.34 -26.94
CA PRO A 296 11.14 -9.89 -26.36
C PRO A 296 11.00 -8.64 -25.49
N GLU A 297 10.19 -7.68 -25.89
CA GLU A 297 10.01 -6.44 -25.13
C GLU A 297 9.31 -6.66 -23.78
N ARG A 298 8.21 -7.42 -23.76
CA ARG A 298 7.50 -7.76 -22.53
C ARG A 298 8.33 -8.64 -21.60
N ALA A 299 9.07 -9.60 -22.17
CA ALA A 299 9.98 -10.44 -21.43
C ALA A 299 11.09 -9.61 -20.76
N ALA A 300 11.70 -8.69 -21.51
CA ALA A 300 12.69 -7.75 -20.97
C ALA A 300 12.09 -6.87 -19.84
N ASN A 301 10.85 -6.41 -19.98
CA ASN A 301 10.18 -5.62 -18.95
C ASN A 301 9.93 -6.41 -17.66
N LEU A 302 9.60 -7.70 -17.74
CA LEU A 302 9.39 -8.56 -16.57
C LEU A 302 10.66 -8.93 -15.85
N LEU A 303 11.76 -9.06 -16.56
CA LEU A 303 13.06 -9.40 -15.99
C LEU A 303 13.76 -8.22 -15.31
N ARG A 304 13.20 -7.03 -15.41
CA ARG A 304 13.71 -5.81 -14.77
C ARG A 304 13.31 -5.74 -13.31
N GLU A 305 13.79 -6.68 -12.53
CA GLU A 305 13.58 -6.69 -11.08
C GLU A 305 14.10 -5.39 -10.46
N GLY A 306 13.23 -4.72 -9.68
CA GLY A 306 13.56 -3.44 -9.05
C GLY A 306 13.63 -2.27 -10.02
N GLY A 307 13.32 -2.47 -11.32
CA GLY A 307 13.37 -1.41 -12.33
C GLY A 307 12.22 -0.41 -12.26
N THR A 308 11.15 -0.72 -11.56
CA THR A 308 10.01 0.17 -11.34
C THR A 308 9.52 0.06 -9.92
N HIS A 309 9.21 1.21 -9.32
CA HIS A 309 8.49 1.31 -8.06
C HIS A 309 7.19 2.04 -8.32
N THR A 310 6.06 1.44 -8.00
CA THR A 310 4.74 2.04 -8.20
C THR A 310 4.01 2.15 -6.88
N PHE A 311 3.59 3.34 -6.52
CA PHE A 311 2.72 3.58 -5.38
C PHE A 311 1.27 3.65 -5.82
N ILE A 312 0.46 2.75 -5.30
CA ILE A 312 -1.00 2.73 -5.44
C ILE A 312 -1.60 3.30 -4.16
N PHE A 313 -2.03 4.55 -4.25
CA PHE A 313 -2.60 5.29 -3.12
C PHE A 313 -3.80 4.55 -2.51
N PRO A 314 -3.94 4.48 -1.16
CA PRO A 314 -3.09 5.16 -0.19
C PRO A 314 -1.99 4.29 0.44
N ASN A 315 -1.90 2.97 0.17
CA ASN A 315 -1.11 2.10 1.03
C ASN A 315 -0.37 0.95 0.36
N LEU A 316 -0.44 0.79 -0.96
CA LEU A 316 0.26 -0.30 -1.65
C LEU A 316 1.42 0.22 -2.47
N ILE A 317 2.59 -0.39 -2.31
CA ILE A 317 3.76 -0.13 -3.14
C ILE A 317 4.17 -1.46 -3.80
N LEU A 318 4.32 -1.42 -5.11
CA LEU A 318 4.84 -2.51 -5.93
C LEU A 318 6.31 -2.20 -6.26
N ILE A 319 7.19 -3.14 -5.94
CA ILE A 319 8.62 -3.05 -6.28
C ILE A 319 8.97 -4.39 -6.89
N GLY A 320 9.32 -4.45 -8.15
CA GLY A 320 9.64 -5.63 -8.95
C GLY A 320 9.58 -7.04 -8.32
N ILE A 321 10.12 -7.20 -7.13
CA ILE A 321 10.22 -8.48 -6.41
C ILE A 321 9.37 -8.56 -5.14
N GLN A 322 8.63 -7.52 -4.79
CA GLN A 322 7.83 -7.47 -3.57
C GLN A 322 6.63 -6.54 -3.66
N MET A 323 5.65 -6.78 -2.80
CA MET A 323 4.63 -5.81 -2.41
C MET A 323 4.97 -5.25 -1.03
N ARG A 324 4.83 -3.93 -0.86
CA ARG A 324 4.96 -3.27 0.43
C ARG A 324 3.63 -2.64 0.80
N VAL A 325 3.13 -2.94 1.99
CA VAL A 325 1.84 -2.41 2.47
C VAL A 325 2.11 -1.50 3.66
N LEU A 326 1.70 -0.25 3.54
CA LEU A 326 1.80 0.73 4.60
C LEU A 326 0.57 0.64 5.50
N GLN A 327 0.80 0.52 6.80
CA GLN A 327 -0.24 0.40 7.80
C GLN A 327 -0.08 1.54 8.82
N PRO A 328 -0.80 2.64 8.67
CA PRO A 328 -0.78 3.74 9.64
C PRO A 328 -1.29 3.27 11.01
N ILE A 329 -0.56 3.59 12.08
CA ILE A 329 -0.94 3.29 13.47
C ILE A 329 -1.34 4.56 14.21
N SER A 330 -0.51 5.59 14.10
CA SER A 330 -0.72 6.94 14.66
C SER A 330 -0.06 7.98 13.74
N ALA A 331 -0.14 9.25 14.10
CA ALA A 331 0.52 10.32 13.35
C ALA A 331 2.04 10.14 13.25
N ASP A 332 2.62 9.44 14.23
CA ASP A 332 4.04 9.27 14.45
C ASP A 332 4.49 7.80 14.50
N ARG A 333 3.64 6.88 14.04
CA ARG A 333 3.99 5.44 13.99
C ARG A 333 3.34 4.75 12.82
N THR A 334 4.16 4.01 12.06
CA THR A 334 3.73 3.22 10.92
C THR A 334 4.29 1.80 11.01
N GLU A 335 3.46 0.81 10.71
CA GLU A 335 3.88 -0.57 10.45
C GLU A 335 3.98 -0.78 8.94
N VAL A 336 5.00 -1.51 8.51
CA VAL A 336 5.23 -1.87 7.11
C VAL A 336 5.27 -3.38 7.00
N CYS A 337 4.43 -3.92 6.10
CA CYS A 337 4.43 -5.32 5.76
C CYS A 337 5.03 -5.51 4.37
N LEU A 338 6.09 -6.31 4.27
CA LEU A 338 6.76 -6.65 3.02
C LEU A 338 6.40 -8.08 2.63
N TYR A 339 5.86 -8.24 1.44
CA TYR A 339 5.48 -9.52 0.86
C TYR A 339 6.42 -9.81 -0.32
N PRO A 340 7.47 -10.66 -0.13
CA PRO A 340 8.23 -11.15 -1.28
C PRO A 340 7.28 -11.85 -2.24
N THR A 341 7.44 -11.59 -3.53
CA THR A 341 6.62 -12.20 -4.56
C THR A 341 7.43 -13.19 -5.37
N LEU A 342 6.92 -14.42 -5.46
CA LEU A 342 7.44 -15.44 -6.34
C LEU A 342 6.47 -15.62 -7.50
N LEU A 343 7.01 -15.94 -8.67
CA LEU A 343 6.22 -16.18 -9.87
C LEU A 343 6.26 -17.67 -10.18
N LYS A 344 5.11 -18.34 -10.15
CA LYS A 344 5.01 -19.81 -10.29
C LYS A 344 5.51 -20.33 -11.63
N TRP A 345 5.49 -19.51 -12.66
CA TRP A 345 6.01 -19.85 -13.99
C TRP A 345 7.53 -19.69 -14.14
N LEU A 346 8.22 -19.08 -13.15
CA LEU A 346 9.68 -19.05 -13.08
C LEU A 346 10.21 -20.34 -12.43
N THR A 347 11.46 -20.70 -12.76
CA THR A 347 12.10 -21.84 -12.10
C THR A 347 12.35 -21.54 -10.60
N PRO A 348 12.47 -22.59 -9.77
CA PRO A 348 12.79 -22.42 -8.36
C PRO A 348 14.09 -21.63 -8.13
N GLU A 349 15.08 -21.78 -9.01
CA GLU A 349 16.37 -21.10 -8.91
C GLU A 349 16.22 -19.58 -9.12
N VAL A 350 15.45 -19.16 -10.11
CA VAL A 350 15.17 -17.74 -10.36
C VAL A 350 14.35 -17.15 -9.21
N ASN A 351 13.34 -17.85 -8.73
CA ASN A 351 12.59 -17.43 -7.56
C ASN A 351 13.47 -17.34 -6.30
N ALA A 352 14.43 -18.24 -6.13
CA ALA A 352 15.39 -18.16 -5.03
C ALA A 352 16.29 -16.92 -5.13
N ILE A 353 16.69 -16.51 -6.34
CA ILE A 353 17.44 -15.27 -6.57
C ILE A 353 16.57 -14.05 -6.22
N ARG A 354 15.32 -14.03 -6.66
CA ARG A 354 14.36 -12.97 -6.33
C ARG A 354 14.22 -12.83 -4.81
N LEU A 355 13.99 -13.94 -4.09
CA LEU A 355 13.85 -13.94 -2.64
C LEU A 355 15.12 -13.43 -1.94
N ARG A 356 16.31 -13.90 -2.35
CA ARG A 356 17.58 -13.43 -1.80
C ARG A 356 17.83 -11.94 -2.06
N SER A 357 17.46 -11.43 -3.23
CA SER A 357 17.55 -10.01 -3.55
C SER A 357 16.63 -9.19 -2.65
N HIS A 358 15.42 -9.70 -2.40
CA HIS A 358 14.50 -9.09 -1.45
C HIS A 358 15.09 -9.06 -0.04
N GLU A 359 15.58 -10.19 0.46
CA GLU A 359 16.14 -10.30 1.80
C GLU A 359 17.40 -9.43 1.98
N ALA A 360 18.25 -9.35 0.95
CA ALA A 360 19.50 -8.60 1.01
C ALA A 360 19.31 -7.09 1.09
N PHE A 361 18.30 -6.54 0.42
CA PHE A 361 18.09 -5.10 0.36
C PHE A 361 16.84 -4.62 1.11
N PHE A 362 15.69 -5.29 0.95
CA PHE A 362 14.41 -4.83 1.48
C PHE A 362 13.99 -5.51 2.80
N GLY A 363 14.62 -6.60 3.18
CA GLY A 363 14.28 -7.31 4.41
C GLY A 363 14.43 -6.42 5.66
N SER A 364 13.72 -6.76 6.73
CA SER A 364 13.71 -5.98 7.97
C SER A 364 15.07 -5.88 8.69
N ALA A 365 16.01 -6.77 8.35
CA ALA A 365 17.38 -6.78 8.87
C ALA A 365 18.42 -6.68 7.74
N SER A 366 18.04 -6.05 6.63
CA SER A 366 18.85 -5.88 5.43
C SER A 366 19.62 -4.54 5.44
N PHE A 367 20.16 -4.15 4.29
CA PHE A 367 20.83 -2.87 4.14
C PHE A 367 19.85 -1.70 3.93
N GLY A 368 18.91 -1.81 2.98
CA GLY A 368 18.08 -0.67 2.57
C GLY A 368 16.92 -0.38 3.52
N GLY A 369 16.25 -1.40 4.04
CA GLY A 369 15.10 -1.20 4.91
C GLY A 369 15.41 -0.46 6.22
N PRO A 370 16.45 -0.85 6.98
CA PRO A 370 16.88 -0.13 8.18
C PRO A 370 17.39 1.28 7.90
N ASP A 371 18.15 1.49 6.80
CA ASP A 371 18.63 2.83 6.42
C ASP A 371 17.46 3.78 6.19
N ASP A 372 16.45 3.34 5.44
CA ASP A 372 15.22 4.11 5.18
C ASP A 372 14.47 4.41 6.49
N SER A 373 14.32 3.41 7.35
CA SER A 373 13.57 3.56 8.61
C SER A 373 14.22 4.60 9.53
N GLU A 374 15.54 4.60 9.63
CA GLU A 374 16.31 5.58 10.38
C GLU A 374 16.09 7.01 9.81
N ILE A 375 16.07 7.15 8.48
CA ILE A 375 15.80 8.46 7.86
C ILE A 375 14.36 8.91 8.14
N PHE A 376 13.37 8.02 8.13
CA PHE A 376 11.99 8.38 8.47
C PHE A 376 11.89 8.92 9.90
N GLU A 377 12.54 8.26 10.87
CA GLU A 377 12.54 8.70 12.26
C GLU A 377 13.23 10.06 12.41
N ARG A 378 14.37 10.29 11.74
CA ARG A 378 15.04 11.59 11.73
C ARG A 378 14.20 12.70 11.11
N VAL A 379 13.47 12.42 10.02
CA VAL A 379 12.57 13.41 9.42
C VAL A 379 11.40 13.71 10.35
N GLN A 380 10.82 12.68 10.99
CA GLN A 380 9.76 12.87 11.98
C GLN A 380 10.22 13.75 13.15
N ASP A 381 11.40 13.50 13.69
CA ASP A 381 12.00 14.33 14.75
C ASP A 381 12.27 15.77 14.26
N GLY A 382 12.83 15.91 13.08
CA GLY A 382 13.11 17.20 12.45
C GLY A 382 11.85 18.05 12.24
N CYS A 383 10.71 17.42 11.95
CA CYS A 383 9.41 18.08 11.83
C CYS A 383 8.91 18.71 13.14
N SER A 384 9.55 18.45 14.28
CA SER A 384 9.28 19.14 15.54
C SER A 384 9.78 20.59 15.56
N ALA A 385 10.74 20.95 14.69
CA ALA A 385 11.31 22.28 14.56
C ALA A 385 10.38 23.22 13.78
N LYS A 386 9.34 23.71 14.41
CA LYS A 386 8.26 24.49 13.79
C LYS A 386 8.62 25.94 13.43
N ILE A 387 9.83 26.39 13.67
CA ILE A 387 10.27 27.73 13.34
C ILE A 387 10.42 27.93 11.82
N GLU A 388 10.79 26.89 11.10
CA GLU A 388 10.73 26.78 9.64
C GLU A 388 9.82 25.58 9.31
N PRO A 389 8.52 25.80 9.09
CA PRO A 389 7.56 24.72 9.05
C PRO A 389 7.37 24.08 7.67
N TRP A 390 8.20 24.38 6.70
CA TRP A 390 8.04 23.92 5.33
C TRP A 390 9.10 22.92 4.91
N GLN A 391 8.66 21.81 4.36
CA GLN A 391 9.51 20.87 3.61
C GLN A 391 9.40 21.18 2.12
N ILE A 392 10.52 21.23 1.43
CA ILE A 392 10.59 21.54 0.00
C ILE A 392 10.35 20.25 -0.81
N ILE A 393 9.47 20.34 -1.80
CA ILE A 393 9.18 19.29 -2.80
C ILE A 393 9.21 19.88 -4.23
N GLY A 394 10.03 20.91 -4.43
CA GLY A 394 10.05 21.70 -5.66
C GLY A 394 11.07 21.25 -6.72
N ARG A 395 11.83 20.16 -6.46
CA ARG A 395 12.85 19.68 -7.38
C ARG A 395 12.22 19.24 -8.71
N GLY A 396 12.74 19.80 -9.84
CA GLY A 396 12.23 19.52 -11.18
C GLY A 396 10.85 20.13 -11.51
N LEU A 397 10.30 21.00 -10.65
CA LEU A 397 8.98 21.59 -10.86
C LEU A 397 8.87 22.37 -12.19
N HIS A 398 9.94 23.06 -12.59
CA HIS A 398 9.96 23.88 -13.82
C HIS A 398 10.12 23.05 -15.10
N ASP A 399 10.52 21.79 -14.97
CA ASP A 399 10.82 20.89 -16.09
C ASP A 399 9.76 19.78 -16.23
N GLU A 400 8.64 19.87 -15.49
CA GLU A 400 7.53 18.92 -15.59
C GLU A 400 6.97 18.88 -17.02
N ARG A 401 6.89 17.69 -17.59
CA ARG A 401 6.27 17.42 -18.89
C ARG A 401 4.90 16.82 -18.70
N HIS A 402 3.93 17.28 -19.47
CA HIS A 402 2.57 16.76 -19.49
C HIS A 402 2.36 15.92 -20.74
N GLU A 403 2.32 14.59 -20.60
CA GLU A 403 2.23 13.65 -21.70
C GLU A 403 1.13 12.61 -21.40
N ASP A 404 0.21 12.40 -22.33
CA ASP A 404 -0.87 11.41 -22.22
C ASP A 404 -1.67 11.46 -20.92
N GLY A 405 -1.85 12.64 -20.35
CA GLY A 405 -2.57 12.85 -19.08
C GLY A 405 -1.77 12.46 -17.85
N MET A 406 -0.47 12.24 -17.97
CA MET A 406 0.50 12.07 -16.89
C MET A 406 1.35 13.31 -16.74
N ILE A 407 1.96 13.47 -15.56
CA ILE A 407 3.05 14.42 -15.34
C ILE A 407 4.33 13.62 -15.20
N ILE A 408 5.37 14.00 -15.93
CA ILE A 408 6.62 13.27 -16.03
C ILE A 408 7.78 14.22 -15.74
N GLY A 409 8.72 13.76 -14.92
CA GLY A 409 10.00 14.43 -14.65
C GLY A 409 11.18 13.47 -14.77
N ASP A 410 12.37 13.97 -14.55
CA ASP A 410 13.57 13.14 -14.46
C ASP A 410 13.53 12.27 -13.19
N LEU A 411 14.33 11.21 -13.15
CA LEU A 411 14.30 10.22 -12.07
C LEU A 411 14.50 10.82 -10.68
N SER A 412 15.31 11.86 -10.55
CA SER A 412 15.58 12.55 -9.29
C SER A 412 14.64 13.70 -8.98
N ASP A 413 13.63 13.95 -9.83
CA ASP A 413 12.64 14.99 -9.61
C ASP A 413 11.54 14.56 -8.66
N GLU A 414 10.91 15.52 -8.00
CA GLU A 414 9.89 15.27 -6.97
C GLU A 414 8.45 15.31 -7.54
N VAL A 415 8.27 14.89 -8.80
CA VAL A 415 6.95 14.76 -9.44
C VAL A 415 6.06 13.79 -8.66
N THR A 416 6.65 12.69 -8.17
CA THR A 416 5.95 11.65 -7.42
C THR A 416 5.45 12.18 -6.08
N GLN A 417 6.27 12.91 -5.32
CA GLN A 417 5.88 13.55 -4.07
C GLN A 417 4.74 14.55 -4.32
N ARG A 418 4.91 15.42 -5.31
CA ARG A 418 3.86 16.38 -5.70
C ARG A 418 2.57 15.71 -6.14
N GLY A 419 2.63 14.57 -6.85
CA GLY A 419 1.48 13.78 -7.27
C GLY A 419 0.68 13.25 -6.08
N ILE A 420 1.38 12.68 -5.09
CA ILE A 420 0.78 12.22 -3.83
C ILE A 420 0.10 13.38 -3.12
N TRP A 421 0.78 14.51 -2.96
CA TRP A 421 0.26 15.67 -2.23
C TRP A 421 -0.88 16.39 -2.96
N ARG A 422 -0.87 16.47 -4.29
CA ARG A 422 -2.00 16.97 -5.08
C ARG A 422 -3.28 16.18 -4.81
N HIS A 423 -3.18 14.85 -4.80
CA HIS A 423 -4.32 14.00 -4.54
C HIS A 423 -4.76 14.01 -3.07
N TRP A 424 -3.80 13.96 -2.14
CA TRP A 424 -4.05 14.11 -0.71
C TRP A 424 -4.84 15.39 -0.41
N LYS A 425 -4.35 16.54 -0.90
CA LYS A 425 -5.02 17.83 -0.76
C LYS A 425 -6.44 17.81 -1.30
N LYS A 426 -6.64 17.25 -2.50
CA LYS A 426 -7.97 17.10 -3.10
C LYS A 426 -8.92 16.33 -2.17
N LEU A 427 -8.49 15.23 -1.58
CA LEU A 427 -9.32 14.42 -0.69
C LEU A 427 -9.61 15.13 0.64
N MET A 428 -8.61 15.79 1.21
CA MET A 428 -8.73 16.46 2.50
C MET A 428 -9.60 17.72 2.45
N THR A 429 -9.63 18.42 1.31
CA THR A 429 -10.46 19.60 1.09
C THR A 429 -11.89 19.27 0.66
N GLN A 430 -12.16 18.06 0.14
CA GLN A 430 -13.50 17.64 -0.23
C GLN A 430 -14.44 17.60 0.97
N GLY A 431 -15.49 18.42 0.93
CA GLY A 431 -16.52 18.51 1.96
C GLY A 431 -16.42 19.73 2.89
N SER A 432 -15.38 20.57 2.76
CA SER A 432 -15.29 21.84 3.51
C SER A 432 -16.19 22.94 2.93
N THR A 433 -16.65 22.81 1.69
CA THR A 433 -17.46 23.83 1.00
C THR A 433 -18.96 23.76 1.30
N ALA A 434 -19.44 22.81 2.12
CA ALA A 434 -20.87 22.61 2.37
C ALA A 434 -21.44 23.27 3.65
N SER A 435 -20.67 24.07 4.40
CA SER A 435 -21.14 24.70 5.64
C SER A 435 -21.49 26.19 5.54
N GLY A 436 -21.52 26.75 4.32
CA GLY A 436 -21.87 28.17 4.08
C GLY A 436 -23.34 28.47 3.78
N ALA A 437 -24.23 27.46 3.65
CA ALA A 437 -25.67 27.69 3.42
C ALA A 437 -26.44 27.29 4.64
N GLY A 438 -26.91 28.28 5.39
CA GLY A 438 -27.64 28.13 6.64
C GLY A 438 -28.87 27.21 6.56
N ARG A 439 -28.80 26.06 7.16
CA ARG A 439 -29.98 25.32 7.59
C ARG A 439 -30.40 25.81 8.97
N LYS A 440 -31.38 26.71 9.00
CA LYS A 440 -32.18 26.95 10.19
C LYS A 440 -32.83 25.64 10.59
N ARG A 441 -32.32 25.00 11.62
CA ARG A 441 -33.05 23.90 12.29
C ARG A 441 -34.23 24.47 13.07
N THR A 442 -35.44 24.25 12.58
CA THR A 442 -36.63 24.40 13.37
C THR A 442 -36.65 23.29 14.42
N VAL A 443 -36.38 23.66 15.65
CA VAL A 443 -36.53 22.74 16.81
C VAL A 443 -38.03 22.72 17.13
N SER A 444 -38.69 21.61 16.79
CA SER A 444 -40.05 21.34 17.25
C SER A 444 -40.02 20.92 18.72
N ALA A 445 -40.52 21.76 19.59
CA ALA A 445 -40.61 21.46 21.02
C ALA A 445 -41.74 20.44 21.25
N ILE A 446 -41.37 19.23 21.64
CA ILE A 446 -42.35 18.24 22.15
C ILE A 446 -42.64 18.60 23.60
N ALA A 447 -43.85 19.10 23.82
CA ALA A 447 -44.38 19.40 25.15
C ALA A 447 -44.69 18.10 25.93
N LEU A 448 -43.95 17.88 27.00
CA LEU A 448 -44.26 16.85 28.00
C LEU A 448 -45.46 17.28 28.80
N LYS A 449 -46.63 16.66 28.57
CA LYS A 449 -47.80 16.74 29.46
C LYS A 449 -47.52 16.00 30.75
N ARG A 450 -47.35 16.73 31.86
CA ARG A 450 -47.44 16.19 33.21
C ARG A 450 -48.91 15.83 33.51
N GLY A 451 -49.17 14.54 33.62
CA GLY A 451 -50.42 14.05 34.18
C GLY A 451 -50.31 13.95 35.69
N ALA A 452 -51.02 14.81 36.39
CA ALA A 452 -51.34 14.66 37.81
C ALA A 452 -52.44 13.62 37.98
N ARG A 453 -52.23 12.62 38.82
CA ARG A 453 -53.32 11.86 39.46
C ARG A 453 -52.98 11.68 40.93
N ARG A 454 -54.03 11.89 41.66
CA ARG A 454 -54.21 11.78 43.12
C ARG A 454 -53.84 10.41 43.66
#